data_0b1f4df1e7fee57f91a6624155e57660
#
_entry.id   0b1f4df1e7fee57f91a6624155e57660
#
_cell.length_a   1.000
_cell.length_b   1.000
_cell.length_c   1.000
_cell.angle_alpha   90.00
_cell.angle_beta   90.00
_cell.angle_gamma   90.00
#
_symmetry.space_group_name_H-M   'P 1'
#
loop_
_entity.id
_entity.type
_entity.pdbx_description
1 polymer ?
#
loop_
_entity_poly.entity_id
_entity_poly.type
_entity_poly.pdbx_seq_one_letter_code
_entity_poly.pdbx_strand_id
1 'polypeptide(L)' 'MKIYRCTIHLIGSTVISGWNTEKYWAKQQAMKYINDNRYIGHISYETLIVNEGSNYIKRQ' A
#
# COMPACT_ATOMS: atom_id res chain seq x y z
N MET A 1 4.94 -8.54 -13.74
CA MET A 1 4.52 -8.71 -12.34
C MET A 1 3.92 -7.42 -11.82
N LYS A 2 2.86 -7.53 -11.04
CA LYS A 2 2.25 -6.37 -10.41
C LYS A 2 2.54 -6.38 -8.92
N ILE A 3 2.82 -5.19 -8.37
CA ILE A 3 2.96 -5.01 -6.93
C ILE A 3 2.02 -3.89 -6.49
N TYR A 4 1.69 -3.89 -5.22
CA TYR A 4 0.64 -3.04 -4.69
C TYR A 4 1.09 -2.31 -3.43
N ARG A 5 0.60 -1.10 -3.27
CA ARG A 5 0.80 -0.31 -2.07
C ARG A 5 -0.55 0.17 -1.57
N CYS A 6 -0.79 0.01 -0.28
CA CYS A 6 -2.04 0.41 0.34
C CYS A 6 -1.88 1.74 1.04
N THR A 7 -2.83 2.63 0.84
CA THR A 7 -2.91 3.89 1.54
C THR A 7 -4.19 3.92 2.34
N ILE A 8 -4.09 4.13 3.64
CA ILE A 8 -5.24 4.25 4.52
C ILE A 8 -5.32 5.68 5.01
N HIS A 9 -6.41 6.35 4.64
CA HIS A 9 -6.65 7.73 5.04
C HIS A 9 -7.41 7.73 6.35
N LEU A 10 -6.78 8.27 7.37
CA LEU A 10 -7.37 8.43 8.69
C LEU A 10 -7.80 9.86 8.87
N ILE A 11 -8.60 10.09 9.90
CA ILE A 11 -8.94 11.47 10.28
C ILE A 11 -7.67 12.10 10.82
N GLY A 12 -7.14 13.08 10.08
CA GLY A 12 -5.95 13.83 10.48
C GLY A 12 -4.61 13.21 10.11
N SER A 13 -4.58 12.05 9.46
CA SER A 13 -3.31 11.45 9.05
C SER A 13 -3.50 10.42 7.94
N THR A 14 -2.39 9.90 7.45
CA THR A 14 -2.38 8.91 6.38
C THR A 14 -1.30 7.87 6.68
N VAL A 15 -1.63 6.60 6.48
CA VAL A 15 -0.67 5.50 6.62
C VAL A 15 -0.50 4.85 5.26
N ILE A 16 0.75 4.66 4.85
CA ILE A 16 1.09 4.09 3.56
C ILE A 16 1.97 2.86 3.78
N SER A 17 1.57 1.74 3.18
CA SER A 17 2.35 0.52 3.24
C SER A 17 3.56 0.58 2.30
N GLY A 18 4.46 -0.39 2.42
CA GLY A 18 5.44 -0.64 1.37
C GLY A 18 4.79 -1.36 0.20
N TRP A 19 5.59 -1.69 -0.81
CA TRP A 19 5.14 -2.44 -1.97
C TRP A 19 5.07 -3.92 -1.65
N ASN A 20 3.99 -4.57 -2.05
CA ASN A 20 3.77 -5.99 -1.81
C ASN A 20 3.21 -6.65 -3.06
N THR A 21 3.41 -7.96 -3.18
CA THR A 21 2.92 -8.70 -4.34
C THR A 21 1.42 -8.92 -4.32
N GLU A 22 0.77 -8.70 -3.17
CA GLU A 22 -0.67 -8.85 -3.02
C GLU A 22 -1.26 -7.67 -2.26
N LYS A 23 -2.46 -7.27 -2.67
CA LYS A 23 -3.18 -6.18 -1.98
C LYS A 23 -3.45 -6.53 -0.51
N TYR A 24 -3.74 -7.78 -0.24
CA TYR A 24 -4.01 -8.24 1.12
C TYR A 24 -2.84 -7.91 2.05
N TRP A 25 -1.62 -8.24 1.63
CA TRP A 25 -0.44 -8.01 2.47
C TRP A 25 -0.11 -6.53 2.60
N ALA A 26 -0.34 -5.75 1.53
CA ALA A 26 -0.17 -4.30 1.60
C ALA A 26 -1.10 -3.71 2.66
N LYS A 27 -2.36 -4.13 2.65
CA LYS A 27 -3.33 -3.66 3.64
C LYS A 27 -2.92 -4.07 5.05
N GLN A 28 -2.52 -5.32 5.24
CA GLN A 28 -2.11 -5.80 6.56
C GLN A 28 -0.91 -5.03 7.09
N GLN A 29 0.03 -4.70 6.23
CA GLN A 29 1.20 -3.94 6.62
C GLN A 29 0.81 -2.54 7.08
N ALA A 30 -0.08 -1.87 6.36
CA ALA A 30 -0.56 -0.54 6.75
C ALA A 30 -1.36 -0.60 8.05
N MET A 31 -2.18 -1.63 8.21
CA MET A 31 -3.03 -1.77 9.39
C MET A 31 -2.24 -1.93 10.69
N LYS A 32 -1.00 -2.39 10.61
CA LYS A 32 -0.15 -2.53 11.80
C LYS A 32 0.07 -1.23 12.53
N TYR A 33 -0.03 -0.11 11.82
CA TYR A 33 0.23 1.20 12.39
C TYR A 33 -1.03 1.90 12.87
N ILE A 34 -2.18 1.22 12.81
CA ILE A 34 -3.46 1.81 13.17
C ILE A 34 -3.96 1.15 14.45
N ASN A 35 -4.10 1.95 15.50
CA ASN A 35 -4.54 1.46 16.80
C ASN A 35 -6.05 1.46 16.94
N ASP A 36 -6.75 2.28 16.19
CA ASP A 36 -8.19 2.44 16.31
C ASP A 36 -8.83 2.54 14.93
N ASN A 37 -9.54 1.48 14.56
CA ASN A 37 -10.18 1.39 13.25
C ASN A 37 -11.32 2.38 13.05
N ARG A 38 -11.80 3.02 14.11
CA ARG A 38 -12.88 3.99 13.99
C ARG A 38 -12.47 5.23 13.22
N TYR A 39 -11.17 5.49 13.10
CA TYR A 39 -10.68 6.67 12.41
C TYR A 39 -10.37 6.42 10.93
N ILE A 40 -10.60 5.22 10.43
CA ILE A 40 -10.38 4.90 9.03
C ILE A 40 -11.49 5.52 8.19
N GLY A 41 -11.11 6.39 7.28
CA GLY A 41 -12.08 7.04 6.38
C GLY A 41 -12.09 6.43 5.00
N HIS A 42 -10.92 6.15 4.43
CA HIS A 42 -10.82 5.70 3.04
C HIS A 42 -9.58 4.83 2.86
N ILE A 43 -9.72 3.76 2.09
CA ILE A 43 -8.60 2.87 1.77
C ILE A 43 -8.47 2.82 0.26
N SER A 44 -7.26 3.07 -0.23
CA SER A 44 -6.98 3.01 -1.66
C SER A 44 -5.73 2.18 -1.91
N TYR A 45 -5.56 1.76 -3.17
CA TYR A 45 -4.42 0.94 -3.57
C TYR A 45 -3.77 1.55 -4.80
N GLU A 46 -2.45 1.49 -4.83
CA GLU A 46 -1.68 1.81 -6.02
C GLU A 46 -1.14 0.53 -6.60
N THR A 47 -1.06 0.47 -7.91
CA THR A 47 -0.50 -0.69 -8.62
C THR A 47 0.71 -0.23 -9.40
N LEU A 48 1.79 -0.98 -9.29
CA LEU A 48 3.00 -0.75 -10.07
C LEU A 48 3.31 -2.01 -10.84
N ILE A 49 3.58 -1.85 -12.13
CA ILE A 49 3.95 -2.97 -12.99
C ILE A 49 5.46 -3.03 -13.04
N VAL A 50 6.00 -4.17 -12.60
CA VAL A 50 7.44 -4.42 -12.61
C VAL A 50 7.77 -5.22 -13.85
N ASN A 51 8.70 -4.71 -14.64
CA ASN A 51 9.18 -5.40 -15.82
C ASN A 51 10.08 -6.55 -15.40
N GLU A 52 9.72 -7.77 -15.76
CA GLU A 52 10.47 -8.95 -15.35
C GLU A 52 11.88 -9.00 -15.92
N GLY A 53 12.11 -8.29 -17.03
CA GLY A 53 13.44 -8.21 -17.62
C GLY A 53 14.35 -7.21 -16.92
N SER A 54 13.85 -6.51 -15.91
CA SER A 54 14.61 -5.48 -15.19
C SER A 54 14.94 -5.97 -13.80
N ASN A 55 16.09 -5.53 -13.30
CA ASN A 55 16.50 -5.82 -11.93
C ASN A 55 16.08 -4.72 -10.96
N TYR A 56 15.34 -3.75 -11.44
CA TYR A 56 14.91 -2.63 -10.62
C TYR A 56 13.57 -2.11 -11.11
N ILE A 57 12.89 -1.39 -10.25
CA ILE A 57 11.62 -0.75 -10.56
C ILE A 57 11.90 0.63 -11.14
N LYS A 58 11.39 0.88 -12.34
CA LYS A 58 11.51 2.20 -12.92
C LYS A 58 10.60 3.18 -12.21
N ARG A 59 11.15 4.32 -11.87
CA ARG A 59 10.38 5.40 -11.30
C ARG A 59 9.95 6.36 -12.39
N GLN A 60 8.75 6.80 -12.30
CA GLN A 60 8.21 7.79 -13.19
C GLN A 60 8.16 9.14 -12.51
#